data_a986060e3031ecc85b6afff040fbab73
#
_entry.id   a986060e3031ecc85b6afff040fbab73
#
_cell.length_a   1.000
_cell.length_b   1.000
_cell.length_c   1.000
_cell.angle_alpha   90.00
_cell.angle_beta   90.00
_cell.angle_gamma   90.00
#
_symmetry.space_group_name_H-M   'P 1'
#
loop_
_entity.id
_entity.type
_entity.pdbx_description
1 polymer ?
#
loop_
_entity_poly.entity_id
_entity_poly.type
_entity_poly.pdbx_seq_one_letter_code
_entity_poly.pdbx_strand_id
1 'polypeptide(L)'
;MDVIDYIREEVERQGHDTATPDGWLRVAWMLEAWAEAMAAVDQYPTSQPTVTTAEALGLLIEPLKNYMGFRQCGVRVGTRICPDPGLVRQLLAKLWESRDMLGPIEFYKAFELIHAFVDGNGRVGKILLNWLNGPLRDPIFPPNDLWGEE
;
A
#
# COMPACT_ATOMS: atom_id res chain seq x y z
N MET A 1 8.70 16.24 -3.33
CA MET A 1 9.60 15.22 -2.72
C MET A 1 9.86 14.15 -3.75
N ASP A 2 11.10 13.73 -3.92
CA ASP A 2 11.36 12.64 -4.85
C ASP A 2 10.93 11.27 -4.28
N VAL A 3 10.87 10.27 -5.15
CA VAL A 3 10.37 8.95 -4.79
C VAL A 3 11.24 8.28 -3.73
N ILE A 4 12.56 8.41 -3.82
CA ILE A 4 13.48 7.76 -2.87
C ILE A 4 13.30 8.35 -1.47
N ASP A 5 13.23 9.66 -1.35
CA ASP A 5 13.01 10.33 -0.06
C ASP A 5 11.64 9.97 0.53
N TYR A 6 10.62 9.89 -0.32
CA TYR A 6 9.29 9.46 0.08
C TYR A 6 9.29 8.04 0.65
N ILE A 7 9.93 7.11 -0.07
CA ILE A 7 10.02 5.71 0.35
C ILE A 7 10.75 5.58 1.68
N ARG A 8 11.89 6.27 1.84
CA ARG A 8 12.64 6.25 3.09
C ARG A 8 11.79 6.75 4.25
N GLU A 9 11.10 7.87 4.06
CA GLU A 9 10.22 8.42 5.09
C GLU A 9 9.09 7.46 5.44
N GLU A 10 8.46 6.83 4.44
CA GLU A 10 7.39 5.86 4.70
C GLU A 10 7.90 4.62 5.45
N VAL A 11 9.02 4.07 5.05
CA VAL A 11 9.64 2.92 5.74
C VAL A 11 9.93 3.26 7.20
N GLU A 12 10.45 4.46 7.48
CA GLU A 12 10.69 4.94 8.84
C GLU A 12 9.39 5.13 9.62
N ARG A 13 8.34 5.67 8.99
CA ARG A 13 7.01 5.81 9.62
C ARG A 13 6.41 4.47 10.00
N GLN A 14 6.75 3.41 9.27
CA GLN A 14 6.31 2.04 9.57
C GLN A 14 7.15 1.36 10.65
N GLY A 15 8.09 2.08 11.25
CA GLY A 15 8.87 1.59 12.39
C GLY A 15 10.18 0.91 12.04
N HIS A 16 10.64 1.01 10.79
CA HIS A 16 11.91 0.42 10.37
C HIS A 16 13.02 1.47 10.37
N ASP A 17 14.16 1.13 10.96
CA ASP A 17 15.32 2.03 10.99
C ASP A 17 16.11 1.90 9.69
N THR A 18 16.07 2.94 8.85
CA THR A 18 16.77 2.95 7.56
C THR A 18 18.29 3.12 7.69
N ALA A 19 18.82 3.31 8.91
CA ALA A 19 20.26 3.22 9.16
C ALA A 19 20.74 1.76 9.27
N THR A 20 19.84 0.79 9.32
CA THR A 20 20.16 -0.63 9.41
C THR A 20 20.02 -1.32 8.05
N PRO A 21 20.73 -2.46 7.81
CA PRO A 21 20.54 -3.25 6.61
C PRO A 21 19.09 -3.72 6.42
N ASP A 22 18.40 -4.07 7.51
CA ASP A 22 17.02 -4.52 7.48
C ASP A 22 16.07 -3.41 6.99
N GLY A 23 16.26 -2.19 7.48
CA GLY A 23 15.49 -1.04 7.00
C GLY A 23 15.78 -0.70 5.54
N TRP A 24 17.05 -0.75 5.12
CA TRP A 24 17.42 -0.54 3.72
C TRP A 24 16.85 -1.60 2.79
N LEU A 25 16.75 -2.84 3.24
CA LEU A 25 16.12 -3.90 2.47
C LEU A 25 14.66 -3.55 2.16
N ARG A 26 13.94 -2.99 3.13
CA ARG A 26 12.56 -2.55 2.92
C ARG A 26 12.45 -1.35 2.00
N VAL A 27 13.41 -0.44 2.04
CA VAL A 27 13.50 0.65 1.05
C VAL A 27 13.68 0.07 -0.35
N ALA A 28 14.58 -0.87 -0.52
CA ALA A 28 14.83 -1.52 -1.82
C ALA A 28 13.60 -2.26 -2.34
N TRP A 29 12.92 -3.01 -1.49
CA TRP A 29 11.68 -3.70 -1.86
C TRP A 29 10.58 -2.74 -2.28
N MET A 30 10.38 -1.66 -1.53
CA MET A 30 9.37 -0.66 -1.89
C MET A 30 9.73 0.08 -3.17
N LEU A 31 11.01 0.36 -3.39
CA LEU A 31 11.48 0.98 -4.63
C LEU A 31 11.19 0.07 -5.84
N GLU A 32 11.43 -1.24 -5.71
CA GLU A 32 11.08 -2.20 -6.74
C GLU A 32 9.59 -2.20 -7.05
N ALA A 33 8.75 -2.22 -6.03
CA ALA A 33 7.29 -2.16 -6.19
C ALA A 33 6.86 -0.84 -6.85
N TRP A 34 7.44 0.27 -6.43
CA TRP A 34 7.16 1.58 -7.02
C TRP A 34 7.55 1.64 -8.50
N ALA A 35 8.71 1.07 -8.84
CA ALA A 35 9.18 0.99 -10.22
C ALA A 35 8.24 0.16 -11.10
N GLU A 36 7.68 -0.93 -10.59
CA GLU A 36 6.66 -1.72 -11.31
C GLU A 36 5.41 -0.88 -11.61
N ALA A 37 4.93 -0.11 -10.65
CA ALA A 37 3.80 0.79 -10.86
C ALA A 37 4.11 1.86 -11.91
N MET A 38 5.29 2.47 -11.83
CA MET A 38 5.73 3.48 -12.82
C MET A 38 5.85 2.89 -14.21
N ALA A 39 6.39 1.68 -14.33
CA ALA A 39 6.52 0.99 -15.63
C ALA A 39 5.14 0.72 -16.25
N ALA A 40 4.16 0.32 -15.45
CA ALA A 40 2.79 0.11 -15.91
C ALA A 40 2.18 1.40 -16.47
N VAL A 41 2.34 2.52 -15.77
CA VAL A 41 1.83 3.83 -16.21
C VAL A 41 2.59 4.35 -17.43
N ASP A 42 3.92 4.15 -17.52
CA ASP A 42 4.71 4.57 -18.65
C ASP A 42 4.32 3.80 -19.92
N GLN A 43 4.00 2.51 -19.80
CA GLN A 43 3.56 1.68 -20.92
C GLN A 43 2.11 1.97 -21.31
N TYR A 44 1.22 2.16 -20.32
CA TYR A 44 -0.20 2.42 -20.49
C TYR A 44 -0.61 3.60 -19.58
N PRO A 45 -0.53 4.86 -20.08
CA PRO A 45 -0.75 6.06 -19.23
C PRO A 45 -2.10 6.13 -18.53
N THR A 46 -3.12 5.46 -19.07
CA THR A 46 -4.46 5.38 -18.45
C THR A 46 -4.64 4.14 -17.57
N SER A 47 -3.57 3.37 -17.37
CA SER A 47 -3.60 2.15 -16.56
C SER A 47 -3.99 2.46 -15.12
N GLN A 48 -4.84 1.60 -14.56
CA GLN A 48 -5.29 1.67 -13.17
C GLN A 48 -4.85 0.39 -12.46
N PRO A 49 -4.49 0.47 -11.18
CA PRO A 49 -4.21 -0.73 -10.42
C PRO A 49 -5.46 -1.60 -10.29
N THR A 50 -5.26 -2.91 -10.26
CA THR A 50 -6.32 -3.91 -10.02
C THR A 50 -6.11 -4.58 -8.67
N VAL A 51 -7.06 -5.40 -8.23
CA VAL A 51 -6.87 -6.22 -7.02
C VAL A 51 -5.66 -7.13 -7.17
N THR A 52 -5.48 -7.74 -8.35
CA THR A 52 -4.30 -8.57 -8.65
C THR A 52 -3.00 -7.76 -8.59
N THR A 53 -3.02 -6.52 -9.07
CA THR A 53 -1.87 -5.60 -8.95
C THR A 53 -1.54 -5.36 -7.49
N ALA A 54 -2.53 -5.10 -6.65
CA ALA A 54 -2.33 -4.87 -5.22
C ALA A 54 -1.69 -6.08 -4.53
N GLU A 55 -2.14 -7.28 -4.85
CA GLU A 55 -1.56 -8.51 -4.31
C GLU A 55 -0.10 -8.67 -4.72
N ALA A 56 0.21 -8.40 -5.98
CA ALA A 56 1.58 -8.45 -6.49
C ALA A 56 2.49 -7.42 -5.81
N LEU A 57 1.99 -6.21 -5.57
CA LEU A 57 2.74 -5.19 -4.83
C LEU A 57 3.06 -5.65 -3.40
N GLY A 58 2.12 -6.28 -2.73
CA GLY A 58 2.34 -6.82 -1.38
C GLY A 58 3.43 -7.88 -1.33
N LEU A 59 3.51 -8.73 -2.37
CA LEU A 59 4.58 -9.73 -2.51
C LEU A 59 5.95 -9.09 -2.72
N LEU A 60 6.03 -7.97 -3.45
CA LEU A 60 7.27 -7.24 -3.63
C LEU A 60 7.70 -6.50 -2.35
N ILE A 61 6.76 -5.93 -1.63
CA ILE A 61 6.99 -5.11 -0.42
C ILE A 61 7.52 -5.94 0.76
N GLU A 62 6.94 -7.11 1.00
CA GLU A 62 7.33 -8.02 2.09
C GLU A 62 7.28 -9.46 1.57
N PRO A 63 8.27 -9.88 0.77
CA PRO A 63 8.21 -11.17 0.09
C PRO A 63 8.21 -12.36 1.04
N LEU A 64 8.81 -12.21 2.21
CA LEU A 64 8.88 -13.30 3.19
C LEU A 64 7.60 -13.41 4.02
N LYS A 65 7.01 -12.28 4.43
CA LYS A 65 5.80 -12.26 5.25
C LYS A 65 4.54 -12.46 4.44
N ASN A 66 4.50 -11.92 3.21
CA ASN A 66 3.35 -11.98 2.33
C ASN A 66 3.46 -13.07 1.26
N TYR A 67 4.24 -14.11 1.52
CA TYR A 67 4.50 -15.15 0.52
C TYR A 67 3.24 -15.84 -0.01
N MET A 68 2.14 -15.81 0.74
CA MET A 68 0.85 -16.35 0.33
C MET A 68 -0.06 -15.31 -0.34
N GLY A 69 0.41 -14.10 -0.58
CA GLY A 69 -0.39 -13.01 -1.10
C GLY A 69 -1.21 -12.35 0.01
N PHE A 70 -2.51 -12.19 -0.19
CA PHE A 70 -3.39 -11.68 0.86
C PHE A 70 -3.39 -12.60 2.06
N ARG A 71 -3.48 -12.01 3.26
CA ARG A 71 -3.37 -12.76 4.51
C ARG A 71 -4.43 -13.84 4.65
N GLN A 72 -4.03 -14.92 5.27
CA GLN A 72 -4.90 -16.05 5.62
C GLN A 72 -5.05 -16.19 7.13
N CYS A 73 -4.58 -15.21 7.90
CA CYS A 73 -4.67 -15.18 9.35
C CYS A 73 -5.35 -13.90 9.82
N GLY A 74 -5.89 -13.91 11.03
CA GLY A 74 -6.36 -12.72 11.69
C GLY A 74 -5.22 -11.79 12.04
N VAL A 75 -5.45 -10.49 11.98
CA VAL A 75 -4.47 -9.47 12.37
C VAL A 75 -5.15 -8.38 13.18
N ARG A 76 -4.34 -7.62 13.91
CA ARG A 76 -4.80 -6.54 14.77
C ARG A 76 -3.94 -5.31 14.53
N VAL A 77 -4.56 -4.13 14.53
CA VAL A 77 -3.88 -2.85 14.50
C VAL A 77 -4.19 -2.14 15.81
N GLY A 78 -3.23 -2.10 16.73
CA GLY A 78 -3.47 -1.63 18.10
C GLY A 78 -4.54 -2.47 18.77
N THR A 79 -5.65 -1.85 19.16
CA THR A 79 -6.80 -2.53 19.76
C THR A 79 -7.86 -2.94 18.74
N ARG A 80 -7.72 -2.51 17.46
CA ARG A 80 -8.68 -2.82 16.41
C ARG A 80 -8.41 -4.19 15.81
N ILE A 81 -9.43 -5.06 15.86
CA ILE A 81 -9.41 -6.34 15.16
C ILE A 81 -9.80 -6.07 13.71
N CYS A 82 -8.93 -6.48 12.77
CA CYS A 82 -9.17 -6.30 11.36
C CYS A 82 -10.18 -7.33 10.85
N PRO A 83 -10.78 -7.12 9.66
CA PRO A 83 -11.73 -8.07 9.09
C PRO A 83 -11.20 -9.49 9.04
N ASP A 84 -12.10 -10.46 9.14
CA ASP A 84 -11.78 -11.88 9.01
C ASP A 84 -11.02 -12.13 7.70
N PRO A 85 -9.94 -12.93 7.70
CA PRO A 85 -9.17 -13.19 6.48
C PRO A 85 -10.01 -13.78 5.34
N GLY A 86 -11.07 -14.54 5.65
CA GLY A 86 -11.99 -15.07 4.65
C GLY A 86 -12.80 -14.00 3.92
N LEU A 87 -12.87 -12.78 4.45
CA LEU A 87 -13.59 -11.65 3.84
C LEU A 87 -12.69 -10.70 3.06
N VAL A 88 -11.36 -10.83 3.15
CA VAL A 88 -10.44 -9.85 2.56
C VAL A 88 -10.66 -9.68 1.06
N ARG A 89 -10.69 -10.75 0.30
CA ARG A 89 -10.88 -10.69 -1.16
C ARG A 89 -12.22 -10.09 -1.54
N GLN A 90 -13.28 -10.42 -0.81
CA GLN A 90 -14.62 -9.87 -1.04
C GLN A 90 -14.67 -8.38 -0.75
N LEU A 91 -14.06 -7.93 0.35
CA LEU A 91 -13.99 -6.51 0.71
C LEU A 91 -13.18 -5.71 -0.31
N LEU A 92 -12.06 -6.27 -0.78
CA LEU A 92 -11.26 -5.64 -1.84
C LEU A 92 -12.05 -5.53 -3.14
N ALA A 93 -12.76 -6.59 -3.54
CA ALA A 93 -13.60 -6.54 -4.73
C ALA A 93 -14.65 -5.44 -4.64
N LYS A 94 -15.31 -5.30 -3.49
CA LYS A 94 -16.27 -4.22 -3.23
C LYS A 94 -15.64 -2.84 -3.32
N LEU A 95 -14.45 -2.67 -2.74
CA LEU A 95 -13.72 -1.41 -2.81
C LEU A 95 -13.42 -1.04 -4.27
N TRP A 96 -12.91 -1.98 -5.06
CA TRP A 96 -12.58 -1.75 -6.46
C TRP A 96 -13.81 -1.44 -7.31
N GLU A 97 -14.95 -2.09 -7.04
CA GLU A 97 -16.22 -1.76 -7.70
C GLU A 97 -16.65 -0.31 -7.44
N SER A 98 -16.31 0.23 -6.28
CA SER A 98 -16.69 1.58 -5.86
C SER A 98 -15.65 2.65 -6.20
N ARG A 99 -14.52 2.30 -6.81
CA ARG A 99 -13.38 3.21 -6.95
C ARG A 99 -13.71 4.50 -7.72
N ASP A 100 -14.60 4.43 -8.72
CA ASP A 100 -14.96 5.61 -9.51
C ASP A 100 -15.79 6.64 -8.72
N MET A 101 -16.33 6.21 -7.57
CA MET A 101 -17.09 7.07 -6.67
C MET A 101 -16.24 7.62 -5.52
N LEU A 102 -14.97 7.23 -5.43
CA LEU A 102 -14.08 7.59 -4.33
C LEU A 102 -12.91 8.44 -4.86
N GLY A 103 -12.52 9.44 -4.08
CA GLY A 103 -11.25 10.12 -4.29
C GLY A 103 -10.07 9.21 -3.88
N PRO A 104 -8.84 9.53 -4.31
CA PRO A 104 -7.67 8.72 -3.97
C PRO A 104 -7.44 8.55 -2.47
N ILE A 105 -7.66 9.60 -1.67
CA ILE A 105 -7.50 9.55 -0.21
C ILE A 105 -8.56 8.67 0.42
N GLU A 106 -9.82 8.78 -0.02
CA GLU A 106 -10.92 7.94 0.48
C GLU A 106 -10.69 6.47 0.15
N PHE A 107 -10.22 6.18 -1.07
CA PHE A 107 -9.85 4.83 -1.49
C PHE A 107 -8.71 4.28 -0.60
N TYR A 108 -7.67 5.08 -0.40
CA TYR A 108 -6.55 4.72 0.46
C TYR A 108 -7.01 4.37 1.87
N LYS A 109 -7.88 5.20 2.46
CA LYS A 109 -8.41 4.97 3.80
C LYS A 109 -9.16 3.65 3.89
N ALA A 110 -10.04 3.37 2.92
CA ALA A 110 -10.79 2.11 2.87
C ALA A 110 -9.87 0.90 2.71
N PHE A 111 -8.85 1.02 1.85
CA PHE A 111 -7.85 -0.03 1.65
C PHE A 111 -7.11 -0.35 2.96
N GLU A 112 -6.66 0.68 3.68
CA GLU A 112 -5.97 0.50 4.97
C GLU A 112 -6.86 -0.18 6.02
N LEU A 113 -8.16 0.14 6.04
CA LEU A 113 -9.10 -0.48 6.99
C LEU A 113 -9.28 -1.97 6.73
N ILE A 114 -9.18 -2.43 5.49
CA ILE A 114 -9.24 -3.85 5.16
C ILE A 114 -8.00 -4.59 5.68
N HIS A 115 -6.86 -3.95 5.65
CA HIS A 115 -5.59 -4.49 6.14
C HIS A 115 -5.30 -5.86 5.52
N ALA A 116 -5.14 -5.88 4.20
CA ALA A 116 -5.20 -7.09 3.37
C ALA A 116 -3.99 -8.02 3.51
N PHE A 117 -2.87 -7.55 4.05
CA PHE A 117 -1.60 -8.29 4.13
C PHE A 117 -1.19 -8.54 5.57
N VAL A 118 -0.29 -9.49 5.76
CA VAL A 118 0.34 -9.73 7.08
C VAL A 118 1.17 -8.51 7.48
N ASP A 119 1.89 -7.91 6.54
CA ASP A 119 2.71 -6.72 6.77
C ASP A 119 2.80 -5.89 5.49
N GLY A 120 3.22 -4.63 5.63
CA GLY A 120 3.43 -3.75 4.49
C GLY A 120 2.17 -3.12 3.93
N ASN A 121 1.03 -3.18 4.62
CA ASN A 121 -0.23 -2.58 4.16
C ASN A 121 -0.09 -1.09 3.88
N GLY A 122 0.53 -0.32 4.78
CA GLY A 122 0.74 1.11 4.59
C GLY A 122 1.60 1.43 3.38
N ARG A 123 2.62 0.63 3.12
CA ARG A 123 3.51 0.81 1.96
C ARG A 123 2.80 0.50 0.65
N VAL A 124 2.03 -0.58 0.58
CA VAL A 124 1.18 -0.87 -0.58
C VAL A 124 0.14 0.23 -0.78
N GLY A 125 -0.53 0.64 0.29
CA GLY A 125 -1.54 1.69 0.24
C GLY A 125 -0.99 3.00 -0.29
N LYS A 126 0.25 3.38 0.07
CA LYS A 126 0.89 4.60 -0.44
C LYS A 126 1.16 4.53 -1.94
N ILE A 127 1.54 3.36 -2.46
CA ILE A 127 1.71 3.17 -3.90
C ILE A 127 0.36 3.32 -4.61
N LEU A 128 -0.69 2.69 -4.09
CA LEU A 128 -2.04 2.79 -4.67
C LEU A 128 -2.55 4.23 -4.64
N LEU A 129 -2.37 4.93 -3.52
CA LEU A 129 -2.74 6.34 -3.38
C LEU A 129 -2.09 7.19 -4.47
N ASN A 130 -0.79 7.04 -4.67
CA ASN A 130 -0.05 7.86 -5.62
C ASN A 130 -0.28 7.43 -7.07
N TRP A 131 -0.63 6.19 -7.31
CA TRP A 131 -1.07 5.73 -8.63
C TRP A 131 -2.41 6.38 -9.01
N LEU A 132 -3.38 6.34 -8.10
CA LEU A 132 -4.71 6.91 -8.33
C LEU A 132 -4.69 8.45 -8.37
N ASN A 133 -3.88 9.08 -7.53
CA ASN A 133 -3.76 10.55 -7.48
C ASN A 133 -2.90 11.07 -8.65
N GLY A 134 -1.84 10.36 -9.00
CA GLY A 134 -0.85 10.75 -10.01
C GLY A 134 -0.22 12.12 -9.79
N PRO A 135 0.97 12.35 -10.33
CA PRO A 135 1.85 11.33 -10.91
C PRO A 135 2.63 10.58 -9.83
N LEU A 136 3.00 9.34 -10.12
CA LEU A 136 3.83 8.54 -9.20
C LEU A 136 5.22 9.15 -8.94
N ARG A 137 5.69 9.98 -9.85
CA ARG A 137 7.02 10.63 -9.74
C ARG A 137 7.02 11.80 -8.76
N ASP A 138 5.86 12.30 -8.38
CA ASP A 138 5.69 13.41 -7.43
C ASP A 138 4.71 12.99 -6.33
N PRO A 139 5.16 12.08 -5.43
CA PRO A 139 4.27 11.45 -4.48
C PRO A 139 3.81 12.39 -3.37
N ILE A 140 2.61 12.12 -2.86
CA ILE A 140 2.03 12.82 -1.71
C ILE A 140 1.78 11.86 -0.56
N PHE A 141 1.84 12.36 0.66
CA PHE A 141 1.33 11.67 1.84
C PHE A 141 -0.14 12.03 2.07
N PRO A 142 -0.93 11.12 2.65
CA PRO A 142 -2.27 11.49 3.08
C PRO A 142 -2.21 12.52 4.21
N PRO A 143 -3.30 13.28 4.45
CA PRO A 143 -3.34 14.23 5.56
C PRO A 143 -3.04 13.55 6.91
N ASN A 144 -2.34 14.27 7.79
CA ASN A 144 -1.99 13.74 9.11
C ASN A 144 -3.21 13.45 9.98
N ASP A 145 -4.32 14.16 9.75
CA ASP A 145 -5.57 14.03 10.48
C ASP A 145 -6.58 13.07 9.83
N LEU A 146 -6.13 12.25 8.89
CA LEU A 146 -6.99 11.34 8.13
C LEU A 146 -7.84 10.42 9.02
N TRP A 147 -7.28 9.98 10.15
CA TRP A 147 -7.91 9.05 11.07
C TRP A 147 -8.65 9.75 12.22
N GLY A 148 -8.74 11.08 12.16
CA GLY A 148 -9.31 11.89 13.22
C GLY A 148 -8.33 12.19 14.34
N GLU A 149 -8.84 12.72 15.45
CA GLU A 149 -8.03 12.95 16.64
C GLU A 149 -7.78 11.63 17.35
N GLU A 150 -6.52 11.31 17.51
CA GLU A 150 -6.11 10.17 18.34
C GLU A 150 -5.70 10.64 19.73
#